data_7f535d105fda96969f3fa1439fe8b991
#
_entry.id   7f535d105fda96969f3fa1439fe8b991
#
_cell.length_a   1.000
_cell.length_b   1.000
_cell.length_c   1.000
_cell.angle_alpha   90.00
_cell.angle_beta   90.00
_cell.angle_gamma   90.00
#
_symmetry.space_group_name_H-M   'P 1'
#
loop_
_entity.id
_entity.type
_entity.pdbx_description
1 polymer ?
#
loop_
_entity_poly.entity_id
_entity_poly.type
_entity_poly.pdbx_seq_one_letter_code
_entity_poly.pdbx_strand_id
1 'polypeptide(L)'
;MSTLVRAALCALLWAAPAGAETTAMTYLCDRGVSVPVVYVPDADPAIAVLYIEGRLIHLQTMPSGSGARYGWPSDGSSYEWWEHQGRARLGWHEGASDAMTPIYTDCVPQD
;
A
#
# COMPACT_ATOMS: atom_id res chain seq x y z
N MET A 1 -44.42 -43.55 1.10
CA MET A 1 -43.75 -43.12 0.47
C MET A 1 -42.90 -42.11 0.82
N SER A 2 -41.93 -42.23 0.95
CA SER A 2 -41.09 -41.38 1.40
C SER A 2 -40.71 -40.36 0.64
N THR A 3 -40.97 -39.38 0.83
CA THR A 3 -40.61 -38.42 0.14
C THR A 3 -39.39 -37.91 0.55
N LEU A 4 -38.45 -38.16 0.06
CA LEU A 4 -37.32 -37.67 0.34
C LEU A 4 -37.07 -36.39 0.04
N VAL A 5 -37.06 -35.65 0.81
CA VAL A 5 -36.76 -34.40 0.58
C VAL A 5 -35.39 -34.21 0.57
N ARG A 6 -34.87 -34.02 -0.42
CA ARG A 6 -33.64 -33.75 -0.52
C ARG A 6 -33.39 -32.43 -0.30
N ALA A 7 -32.91 -32.03 0.61
CA ALA A 7 -32.53 -30.74 0.82
C ALA A 7 -31.47 -30.48 -0.07
N ALA A 8 -31.75 -29.83 -1.00
CA ALA A 8 -30.79 -29.48 -1.88
C ALA A 8 -29.88 -28.61 -1.17
N LEU A 9 -28.79 -29.07 -0.87
CA LEU A 9 -27.96 -28.29 -0.31
C LEU A 9 -27.37 -27.42 -1.20
N CYS A 10 -27.77 -26.33 -1.35
CA CYS A 10 -27.15 -25.33 -2.11
C CYS A 10 -25.93 -25.00 -1.43
N ALA A 11 -24.93 -25.54 -1.86
CA ALA A 11 -23.71 -25.14 -1.42
C ALA A 11 -23.54 -23.73 -1.81
N LEU A 12 -23.67 -22.87 -0.94
CA LEU A 12 -23.43 -21.55 -1.27
C LEU A 12 -21.99 -21.38 -1.32
N LEU A 13 -21.51 -21.41 -2.48
CA LEU A 13 -20.17 -21.13 -2.67
C LEU A 13 -20.00 -19.68 -2.55
N TRP A 14 -19.55 -19.23 -1.50
CA TRP A 14 -19.23 -17.86 -1.37
C TRP A 14 -17.88 -17.71 -1.95
N ALA A 15 -17.82 -17.25 -3.11
CA ALA A 15 -16.56 -16.87 -3.67
C ALA A 15 -16.21 -15.57 -3.03
N ALA A 16 -15.24 -15.56 -2.20
CA ALA A 16 -14.72 -14.32 -1.71
C ALA A 16 -14.16 -13.55 -2.90
N PRO A 17 -14.36 -12.30 -3.00
CA PRO A 17 -13.81 -11.52 -4.09
C PRO A 17 -12.31 -11.68 -4.05
N ALA A 18 -11.78 -12.15 -5.13
CA ALA A 18 -10.36 -12.34 -5.22
C ALA A 18 -9.68 -11.00 -5.23
N GLY A 19 -8.64 -10.89 -4.52
CA GLY A 19 -7.80 -9.73 -4.63
C GLY A 19 -8.15 -8.56 -3.76
N ALA A 20 -9.13 -8.62 -2.97
CA ALA A 20 -9.52 -7.50 -2.19
C ALA A 20 -8.80 -7.41 -0.87
N GLU A 21 -7.56 -7.84 -0.81
CA GLU A 21 -6.94 -7.85 0.48
C GLU A 21 -6.18 -6.60 0.75
N THR A 22 -6.49 -5.96 1.84
CA THR A 22 -5.75 -4.83 2.35
C THR A 22 -4.66 -5.36 3.27
N THR A 23 -3.46 -4.91 3.09
CA THR A 23 -2.33 -5.36 3.89
C THR A 23 -1.82 -4.22 4.75
N ALA A 24 -1.80 -4.43 6.06
CA ALA A 24 -1.25 -3.47 6.99
C ALA A 24 0.06 -4.00 7.53
N MET A 25 1.07 -3.15 7.54
CA MET A 25 2.38 -3.54 8.04
C MET A 25 3.09 -2.31 8.59
N THR A 26 4.12 -2.54 9.39
CA THR A 26 4.92 -1.46 9.94
C THR A 26 6.35 -1.64 9.49
N TYR A 27 6.96 -0.58 9.04
CA TYR A 27 8.37 -0.59 8.67
C TYR A 27 9.17 0.10 9.76
N LEU A 28 10.37 -0.40 9.99
CA LEU A 28 11.34 0.28 10.84
C LEU A 28 12.33 0.97 9.94
N CYS A 29 12.42 2.25 10.03
CA CYS A 29 13.24 3.07 9.16
C CYS A 29 14.47 3.60 9.88
N ASP A 30 15.24 4.44 9.19
CA ASP A 30 16.43 5.08 9.74
C ASP A 30 16.09 5.78 11.05
N ARG A 31 17.03 5.84 11.95
CA ARG A 31 16.89 6.52 13.22
C ARG A 31 15.80 5.93 14.11
N GLY A 32 15.45 4.67 13.86
CA GLY A 32 14.47 3.98 14.69
C GLY A 32 13.04 4.45 14.52
N VAL A 33 12.72 5.08 13.40
CA VAL A 33 11.37 5.60 13.16
C VAL A 33 10.50 4.49 12.60
N SER A 34 9.33 4.30 13.20
CA SER A 34 8.35 3.33 12.69
C SER A 34 7.37 4.01 11.77
N VAL A 35 7.10 3.38 10.65
CA VAL A 35 6.15 3.89 9.66
C VAL A 35 5.10 2.83 9.40
N PRO A 36 3.91 2.98 9.96
CA PRO A 36 2.80 2.10 9.64
C PRO A 36 2.30 2.39 8.22
N VAL A 37 2.01 1.33 7.47
CA VAL A 37 1.56 1.46 6.09
C VAL A 37 0.40 0.50 5.85
N VAL A 38 -0.61 0.98 5.14
CA VAL A 38 -1.69 0.12 4.68
C VAL A 38 -1.69 0.16 3.17
N TYR A 39 -1.53 -0.99 2.55
CA TYR A 39 -1.59 -1.11 1.10
C TYR A 39 -2.96 -1.60 0.68
N VAL A 40 -3.53 -0.97 -0.32
CA VAL A 40 -4.84 -1.34 -0.87
C VAL A 40 -4.64 -1.63 -2.36
N PRO A 41 -4.23 -2.84 -2.69
CA PRO A 41 -3.84 -3.17 -4.07
C PRO A 41 -5.01 -3.21 -5.04
N ASP A 42 -6.22 -3.40 -4.54
CA ASP A 42 -7.36 -3.46 -5.43
C ASP A 42 -7.98 -2.13 -5.75
N ALA A 43 -7.56 -1.07 -5.15
CA ALA A 43 -8.00 0.25 -5.56
C ALA A 43 -7.44 0.54 -6.95
N ASP A 44 -8.08 1.39 -7.70
CA ASP A 44 -7.64 1.75 -9.04
C ASP A 44 -7.54 3.27 -9.16
N PRO A 45 -6.33 3.78 -9.06
CA PRO A 45 -5.06 3.09 -8.88
C PRO A 45 -4.89 2.54 -7.47
N ALA A 46 -4.01 1.56 -7.32
CA ALA A 46 -3.71 1.04 -6.00
C ALA A 46 -3.13 2.14 -5.13
N ILE A 47 -3.39 2.05 -3.84
CA ILE A 47 -2.97 3.12 -2.93
C ILE A 47 -2.17 2.57 -1.77
N ALA A 48 -1.43 3.46 -1.14
CA ALA A 48 -0.76 3.21 0.11
C ALA A 48 -1.09 4.35 1.06
N VAL A 49 -1.45 4.03 2.28
CA VAL A 49 -1.70 5.04 3.31
C VAL A 49 -0.63 4.86 4.36
N LEU A 50 0.12 5.92 4.60
CA LEU A 50 1.22 5.87 5.54
C LEU A 50 0.94 6.80 6.70
N TYR A 51 1.41 6.43 7.89
CA TYR A 51 1.37 7.33 9.02
C TYR A 51 2.80 7.82 9.24
N ILE A 52 3.06 9.06 8.90
CA ILE A 52 4.38 9.64 8.99
C ILE A 52 4.28 11.07 9.48
N GLU A 53 5.24 11.44 10.31
CA GLU A 53 5.30 12.80 10.83
C GLU A 53 3.99 13.27 11.45
N GLY A 54 3.32 12.35 12.14
CA GLY A 54 2.09 12.67 12.86
C GLY A 54 0.83 12.78 12.02
N ARG A 55 0.87 12.35 10.75
CA ARG A 55 -0.28 12.46 9.86
C ARG A 55 -0.46 11.23 9.01
N LEU A 56 -1.69 10.99 8.61
CA LEU A 56 -1.99 9.97 7.62
C LEU A 56 -1.81 10.57 6.23
N ILE A 57 -1.04 9.91 5.41
CA ILE A 57 -0.73 10.36 4.05
C ILE A 57 -1.26 9.32 3.08
N HIS A 58 -2.08 9.76 2.14
CA HIS A 58 -2.65 8.90 1.12
C HIS A 58 -1.88 9.09 -0.18
N LEU A 59 -1.31 8.02 -0.69
CA LEU A 59 -0.55 8.06 -1.94
C LEU A 59 -1.12 7.05 -2.93
N GLN A 60 -0.85 7.26 -4.21
CA GLN A 60 -1.29 6.38 -5.28
C GLN A 60 -0.09 5.81 -6.00
N THR A 61 -0.26 4.65 -6.62
CA THR A 61 0.82 4.08 -7.42
C THR A 61 1.17 5.02 -8.57
N MET A 62 2.46 5.13 -8.81
CA MET A 62 3.02 5.92 -9.88
C MET A 62 3.85 5.01 -10.77
N PRO A 63 4.11 5.39 -12.02
CA PRO A 63 4.95 4.58 -12.88
C PRO A 63 6.32 4.34 -12.27
N SER A 64 6.81 3.13 -12.39
CA SER A 64 8.10 2.76 -11.83
C SER A 64 8.73 1.70 -12.70
N GLY A 65 10.03 1.78 -12.88
CA GLY A 65 10.76 0.76 -13.63
C GLY A 65 10.95 -0.51 -12.84
N SER A 66 10.96 -0.45 -11.53
CA SER A 66 11.06 -1.62 -10.68
C SER A 66 10.46 -1.28 -9.33
N GLY A 67 9.94 -2.29 -8.65
CA GLY A 67 9.30 -2.09 -7.36
C GLY A 67 7.97 -1.36 -7.50
N ALA A 68 7.44 -0.92 -6.40
CA ALA A 68 6.17 -0.20 -6.34
C ALA A 68 6.43 1.19 -5.79
N ARG A 69 6.09 2.20 -6.57
CA ARG A 69 6.30 3.58 -6.21
C ARG A 69 4.96 4.24 -6.00
N TYR A 70 4.81 4.90 -4.88
CA TYR A 70 3.56 5.57 -4.52
C TYR A 70 3.85 7.05 -4.31
N GLY A 71 3.05 7.89 -4.90
CA GLY A 71 3.20 9.33 -4.80
C GLY A 71 1.87 10.01 -5.01
N TRP A 72 1.89 11.28 -5.35
CA TRP A 72 0.67 11.99 -5.68
C TRP A 72 0.80 12.55 -7.09
N PRO A 73 -0.11 12.17 -7.99
CA PRO A 73 0.00 12.57 -9.39
C PRO A 73 -0.49 14.00 -9.58
N SER A 74 0.33 14.95 -9.20
CA SER A 74 0.01 16.35 -9.41
C SER A 74 1.31 17.09 -9.68
N ASP A 75 1.17 18.33 -10.07
CA ASP A 75 2.35 19.16 -10.33
C ASP A 75 2.92 19.70 -9.03
N GLY A 76 2.29 19.44 -7.92
CA GLY A 76 2.76 19.93 -6.63
C GLY A 76 3.75 19.01 -5.97
N SER A 77 4.21 19.42 -4.83
CA SER A 77 5.14 18.62 -4.04
C SER A 77 4.38 17.58 -3.24
N SER A 78 4.98 16.43 -2.99
CA SER A 78 4.34 15.37 -2.22
C SER A 78 5.36 14.41 -1.66
N TYR A 79 4.93 13.60 -0.69
CA TYR A 79 5.72 12.47 -0.26
C TYR A 79 5.76 11.43 -1.35
N GLU A 80 6.83 10.62 -1.35
CA GLU A 80 6.94 9.50 -2.25
C GLU A 80 7.47 8.30 -1.49
N TRP A 81 6.78 7.18 -1.59
CA TRP A 81 7.12 5.94 -0.93
C TRP A 81 7.45 4.91 -1.99
N TRP A 82 8.65 4.37 -1.95
CA TRP A 82 9.09 3.43 -2.97
C TRP A 82 9.49 2.13 -2.31
N GLU A 83 8.74 1.07 -2.62
CA GLU A 83 9.01 -0.24 -2.11
C GLU A 83 9.73 -1.04 -3.15
N HIS A 84 10.83 -1.69 -2.80
CA HIS A 84 11.61 -2.45 -3.75
C HIS A 84 12.37 -3.54 -3.01
N GLN A 85 12.17 -4.80 -3.45
CA GLN A 85 12.89 -5.95 -2.92
C GLN A 85 12.81 -6.08 -1.39
N GLY A 86 11.62 -5.89 -0.86
CA GLY A 86 11.39 -6.05 0.57
C GLY A 86 11.86 -4.89 1.42
N ARG A 87 12.27 -3.80 0.83
CA ARG A 87 12.65 -2.60 1.54
C ARG A 87 11.92 -1.42 0.97
N ALA A 88 11.89 -0.34 1.71
CA ALA A 88 11.21 0.86 1.24
C ALA A 88 11.99 2.09 1.63
N ARG A 89 11.67 3.18 0.96
CA ARG A 89 12.27 4.47 1.30
C ARG A 89 11.23 5.56 1.13
N LEU A 90 11.36 6.59 1.93
CA LEU A 90 10.46 7.73 1.90
C LEU A 90 11.26 8.96 1.48
N GLY A 91 10.70 9.72 0.57
CA GLY A 91 11.29 10.97 0.14
C GLY A 91 10.24 12.04 -0.01
N TRP A 92 10.72 13.25 -0.19
CA TRP A 92 9.86 14.40 -0.50
C TRP A 92 10.18 14.84 -1.93
N HIS A 93 9.17 14.85 -2.76
CA HIS A 93 9.29 15.25 -4.15
C HIS A 93 8.87 16.71 -4.28
N GLU A 94 9.79 17.54 -4.80
CA GLU A 94 9.50 18.94 -5.03
C GLU A 94 8.91 19.11 -6.40
N GLY A 95 7.68 19.58 -6.47
CA GLY A 95 7.00 19.69 -7.76
C GLY A 95 7.67 20.69 -8.70
N ALA A 96 8.15 21.81 -8.16
CA ALA A 96 8.68 22.87 -9.02
C ALA A 96 10.01 22.51 -9.67
N SER A 97 10.87 21.79 -8.97
CA SER A 97 12.20 21.47 -9.47
C SER A 97 12.38 20.01 -9.82
N ASP A 98 11.39 19.20 -9.52
CA ASP A 98 11.45 17.75 -9.70
C ASP A 98 12.57 17.13 -8.88
N ALA A 99 13.03 17.78 -7.85
CA ALA A 99 14.07 17.26 -6.98
C ALA A 99 13.48 16.33 -5.94
N MET A 100 14.22 15.32 -5.52
CA MET A 100 13.79 14.38 -4.51
C MET A 100 14.71 14.51 -3.32
N THR A 101 14.15 14.76 -2.15
CA THR A 101 14.89 14.83 -0.90
C THR A 101 14.60 13.59 -0.07
N PRO A 102 15.61 12.78 0.24
CA PRO A 102 15.37 11.59 1.05
C PRO A 102 14.98 11.95 2.49
N ILE A 103 14.01 11.24 3.02
CA ILE A 103 13.63 11.38 4.43
C ILE A 103 14.10 10.14 5.19
N TYR A 104 13.68 8.95 4.75
CA TYR A 104 14.19 7.68 5.28
C TYR A 104 14.68 6.85 4.12
N THR A 105 15.92 6.44 4.15
CA THR A 105 16.52 5.73 3.03
C THR A 105 16.48 4.22 3.16
N ASP A 106 16.21 3.71 4.35
CA ASP A 106 16.22 2.27 4.55
C ASP A 106 15.14 1.89 5.55
N CYS A 107 14.01 1.46 5.03
CA CYS A 107 12.88 1.01 5.82
C CYS A 107 12.69 -0.48 5.61
N VAL A 108 12.61 -1.24 6.69
CA VAL A 108 12.52 -2.70 6.65
C VAL A 108 11.23 -3.13 7.33
N PRO A 109 10.45 -4.01 6.70
CA PRO A 109 9.22 -4.48 7.33
C PRO A 109 9.51 -5.19 8.65
N GLN A 110 8.61 -4.98 9.60
CA GLN A 110 8.69 -5.66 10.89
C GLN A 110 7.67 -6.79 10.92
N ASP A 111 8.00 -7.85 11.57
CA ASP A 111 7.10 -9.01 11.67
C ASP A 111 6.03 -8.84 12.73
#